data_cf07477f964386d3c0a49580465d0e14
#
_entry.id   cf07477f964386d3c0a49580465d0e14
#
_cell.length_a   1.000
_cell.length_b   1.000
_cell.length_c   1.000
_cell.angle_alpha   90.00
_cell.angle_beta   90.00
_cell.angle_gamma   90.00
#
_symmetry.space_group_name_H-M   'P 1'
#
loop_
_entity.id
_entity.type
_entity.pdbx_description
1 polymer ?
#
loop_
_entity_poly.entity_id
_entity_poly.type
_entity_poly.pdbx_seq_one_letter_code
_entity_poly.pdbx_strand_id
1 'polypeptide(L)'
;MFKFLYVGLGGALGAILRYSFYFLPIPYNKTIFINILGAIIIGFISYFTKNIKILDHRLILFLTTGLCGGFTTFSTFSLETVELIEKNQFILASLYSLGSIVLSIIGIYIGYYLAKVF
;
A
#
# COMPACT_ATOMS: atom_id res chain seq x y z
N MET A 1 12.15 18.98 -12.72
CA MET A 1 11.26 18.96 -13.88
C MET A 1 10.71 17.57 -14.16
N PHE A 2 11.52 16.53 -14.14
CA PHE A 2 11.04 15.16 -14.42
C PHE A 2 10.40 14.45 -13.23
N LYS A 3 10.32 15.09 -12.06
CA LYS A 3 9.74 14.47 -10.85
C LYS A 3 8.28 14.04 -11.06
N PHE A 4 7.49 14.90 -11.67
CA PHE A 4 6.07 14.57 -11.97
C PHE A 4 5.95 13.36 -12.89
N LEU A 5 6.86 13.24 -13.86
CA LEU A 5 6.86 12.09 -14.77
C LEU A 5 7.19 10.79 -14.03
N TYR A 6 8.17 10.81 -13.14
CA TYR A 6 8.52 9.64 -12.33
C TYR A 6 7.35 9.22 -11.44
N VAL A 7 6.69 10.18 -10.79
CA VAL A 7 5.49 9.90 -9.98
C VAL A 7 4.37 9.33 -10.85
N GLY A 8 4.13 9.91 -12.01
CA GLY A 8 3.09 9.46 -12.92
C GLY A 8 3.32 8.05 -13.44
N LEU A 9 4.55 7.75 -13.85
CA LEU A 9 4.91 6.40 -14.30
C LEU A 9 4.80 5.37 -13.18
N GLY A 10 5.29 5.73 -11.99
CA GLY A 10 5.16 4.88 -10.82
C GLY A 10 3.71 4.63 -10.46
N GLY A 11 2.90 5.68 -10.46
CA GLY A 11 1.46 5.58 -10.16
C GLY A 11 0.72 4.71 -11.15
N ALA A 12 1.01 4.86 -12.45
CA ALA A 12 0.42 4.03 -13.48
C ALA A 12 0.77 2.55 -13.28
N LEU A 13 2.04 2.27 -13.02
CA LEU A 13 2.50 0.90 -12.77
C LEU A 13 1.87 0.34 -11.49
N GLY A 14 1.81 1.12 -10.43
CA GLY A 14 1.19 0.71 -9.17
C GLY A 14 -0.29 0.39 -9.33
N ALA A 15 -1.03 1.22 -10.05
CA ALA A 15 -2.45 0.99 -10.31
C ALA A 15 -2.69 -0.26 -11.15
N ILE A 16 -1.84 -0.50 -12.16
CA ILE A 16 -1.91 -1.70 -12.99
C ILE A 16 -1.63 -2.95 -12.14
N LEU A 17 -0.60 -2.91 -11.30
CA LEU A 17 -0.28 -4.02 -10.40
C LEU A 17 -1.43 -4.30 -9.44
N ARG A 18 -2.02 -3.25 -8.86
CA ARG A 18 -3.18 -3.40 -7.97
C ARG A 18 -4.34 -4.09 -8.69
N TYR A 19 -4.67 -3.63 -9.87
CA TYR A 19 -5.74 -4.23 -10.66
C TYR A 19 -5.46 -5.71 -10.96
N SER A 20 -4.20 -6.04 -11.27
CA SER A 20 -3.77 -7.41 -11.54
C SER A 20 -3.96 -8.32 -10.33
N PHE A 21 -3.78 -7.80 -9.11
CA PHE A 21 -3.96 -8.59 -7.88
C PHE A 21 -5.38 -9.12 -7.71
N TYR A 22 -6.38 -8.41 -8.25
CA TYR A 22 -7.77 -8.87 -8.13
C TYR A 22 -8.06 -10.12 -8.94
N PHE A 23 -7.16 -10.51 -9.83
CA PHE A 23 -7.28 -11.74 -10.62
C PHE A 23 -6.54 -12.92 -9.98
N LEU A 24 -5.80 -12.70 -8.90
CA LEU A 24 -5.10 -13.76 -8.21
C LEU A 24 -6.08 -14.61 -7.37
N PRO A 25 -5.85 -15.93 -7.26
CA PRO A 25 -6.73 -16.81 -6.49
C PRO A 25 -6.46 -16.73 -4.98
N ILE A 26 -6.54 -15.53 -4.42
CA ILE A 26 -6.36 -15.30 -2.99
C ILE A 26 -7.74 -15.41 -2.32
N PRO A 27 -7.93 -16.32 -1.34
CA PRO A 27 -9.24 -16.55 -0.75
C PRO A 27 -9.70 -15.47 0.23
N TYR A 28 -8.84 -14.50 0.54
CA TYR A 28 -9.12 -13.43 1.48
C TYR A 28 -9.40 -12.13 0.76
N ASN A 29 -9.79 -11.09 1.52
CA ASN A 29 -10.00 -9.76 0.95
C ASN A 29 -8.71 -9.24 0.33
N LYS A 30 -8.75 -8.97 -0.96
CA LYS A 30 -7.57 -8.56 -1.73
C LYS A 30 -7.14 -7.13 -1.40
N THR A 31 -8.09 -6.27 -1.08
CA THR A 31 -7.80 -4.86 -0.71
C THR A 31 -6.95 -4.80 0.56
N ILE A 32 -7.30 -5.57 1.59
CA ILE A 32 -6.47 -5.66 2.81
C ILE A 32 -5.06 -6.13 2.45
N PHE A 33 -4.97 -7.20 1.67
CA PHE A 33 -3.68 -7.78 1.27
C PHE A 33 -2.83 -6.76 0.52
N ILE A 34 -3.42 -6.07 -0.45
CA ILE A 34 -2.76 -5.03 -1.25
C ILE A 34 -2.23 -3.92 -0.35
N ASN A 35 -3.06 -3.41 0.56
CA ASN A 35 -2.68 -2.30 1.43
C ASN A 35 -1.61 -2.69 2.44
N ILE A 36 -1.67 -3.90 3.00
CA ILE A 36 -0.64 -4.40 3.91
C ILE A 36 0.68 -4.60 3.17
N LEU A 37 0.64 -5.21 1.99
CA LEU A 37 1.84 -5.44 1.18
C LEU A 37 2.48 -4.11 0.80
N GLY A 38 1.68 -3.15 0.36
CA GLY A 38 2.15 -1.80 0.05
C GLY A 38 2.75 -1.10 1.27
N ALA A 39 2.16 -1.28 2.45
CA ALA A 39 2.68 -0.73 3.70
C ALA A 39 4.05 -1.32 4.05
N ILE A 40 4.23 -2.62 3.87
CA ILE A 40 5.53 -3.28 4.10
C ILE A 40 6.58 -2.70 3.14
N ILE A 41 6.24 -2.58 1.87
CA ILE A 41 7.17 -2.08 0.84
C ILE A 41 7.55 -0.63 1.12
N ILE A 42 6.57 0.24 1.40
CA ILE A 42 6.86 1.65 1.65
C ILE A 42 7.64 1.83 2.96
N GLY A 43 7.36 1.00 3.97
CA GLY A 43 8.12 0.98 5.21
C GLY A 43 9.58 0.61 4.98
N PHE A 44 9.81 -0.43 4.20
CA PHE A 44 11.16 -0.85 3.81
C PHE A 44 11.92 0.28 3.10
N ILE A 45 11.32 0.86 2.06
CA ILE A 45 11.96 1.92 1.28
C ILE A 45 12.21 3.15 2.16
N SER A 46 11.26 3.52 3.00
CA SER A 46 11.37 4.70 3.86
C SER A 46 12.52 4.56 4.85
N TYR A 47 12.65 3.40 5.50
CA TYR A 47 13.75 3.15 6.41
C TYR A 47 15.10 3.16 5.68
N PHE A 48 15.15 2.48 4.54
CA PHE A 48 16.36 2.38 3.74
C PHE A 48 16.86 3.76 3.29
N THR A 49 15.95 4.60 2.81
CA THR A 49 16.32 5.95 2.33
C THR A 49 16.75 6.89 3.46
N LYS A 50 16.13 6.78 4.63
CA LYS A 50 16.49 7.60 5.79
C LYS A 50 17.85 7.27 6.35
N ASN A 51 18.25 6.01 6.30
CA ASN A 51 19.47 5.55 6.99
C ASN A 51 20.67 5.36 6.05
N ILE A 52 20.43 5.07 4.78
CA ILE A 52 21.51 4.74 3.84
C ILE A 52 21.75 5.86 2.82
N LYS A 53 20.71 6.61 2.45
CA LYS A 53 20.79 7.82 1.59
C LYS A 53 21.51 7.63 0.25
N ILE A 54 21.47 6.43 -0.33
CA ILE A 54 22.17 6.13 -1.58
C ILE A 54 21.28 6.33 -2.82
N LEU A 55 19.95 6.35 -2.65
CA LEU A 55 19.02 6.37 -3.77
C LEU A 55 18.79 7.77 -4.30
N ASP A 56 18.72 7.89 -5.64
CA ASP A 56 18.31 9.11 -6.32
C ASP A 56 16.90 9.51 -5.86
N HIS A 57 16.70 10.80 -5.60
CA HIS A 57 15.41 11.32 -5.16
C HIS A 57 14.27 11.00 -6.15
N ARG A 58 14.57 10.99 -7.45
CA ARG A 58 13.57 10.64 -8.48
C ARG A 58 13.13 9.19 -8.38
N LEU A 59 14.06 8.29 -8.08
CA LEU A 59 13.76 6.88 -7.86
C LEU A 59 12.91 6.70 -6.60
N ILE A 60 13.21 7.43 -5.54
CA ILE A 60 12.43 7.41 -4.31
C ILE A 60 10.98 7.83 -4.60
N LEU A 61 10.79 8.92 -5.33
CA LEU A 61 9.47 9.40 -5.71
C LEU A 61 8.72 8.39 -6.58
N PHE A 62 9.42 7.76 -7.52
CA PHE A 62 8.84 6.71 -8.35
C PHE A 62 8.33 5.55 -7.50
N LEU A 63 9.15 5.08 -6.55
CA LEU A 63 8.83 3.91 -5.73
C LEU A 63 7.79 4.21 -4.65
N THR A 64 7.91 5.36 -3.97
CA THR A 64 7.03 5.66 -2.83
C THR A 64 5.73 6.33 -3.28
N THR A 65 5.82 7.58 -3.70
CA THR A 65 4.63 8.35 -4.10
C THR A 65 3.95 7.74 -5.31
N GLY A 66 4.74 7.29 -6.29
CA GLY A 66 4.21 6.68 -7.51
C GLY A 66 3.74 5.25 -7.29
N LEU A 67 4.70 4.32 -7.21
CA LEU A 67 4.39 2.89 -7.22
C LEU A 67 3.56 2.46 -6.01
N CYS A 68 4.03 2.72 -4.80
CA CYS A 68 3.30 2.35 -3.59
C CYS A 68 1.99 3.13 -3.49
N GLY A 69 2.01 4.43 -3.82
CA GLY A 69 0.81 5.26 -3.79
C GLY A 69 -0.26 4.79 -4.78
N GLY A 70 0.14 4.35 -5.96
CA GLY A 70 -0.79 3.81 -6.96
C GLY A 70 -1.23 2.38 -6.66
N PHE A 71 -0.37 1.59 -6.02
CA PHE A 71 -0.68 0.21 -5.66
C PHE A 71 -1.67 0.12 -4.51
N THR A 72 -1.50 0.91 -3.46
CA THR A 72 -2.40 0.94 -2.30
C THR A 72 -3.64 1.76 -2.60
N THR A 73 -4.73 1.52 -1.86
CA THR A 73 -5.97 2.25 -2.11
C THR A 73 -6.77 2.48 -0.83
N PHE A 74 -7.00 3.74 -0.52
CA PHE A 74 -7.92 4.13 0.53
C PHE A 74 -9.36 4.18 0.01
N SER A 75 -9.56 4.56 -1.25
CA SER A 75 -10.89 4.71 -1.84
C SER A 75 -11.64 3.38 -1.95
N THR A 76 -10.97 2.33 -2.44
CA THR A 76 -11.58 0.99 -2.54
C THR A 76 -11.89 0.44 -1.14
N PHE A 77 -10.97 0.61 -0.20
CA PHE A 77 -11.17 0.25 1.20
C PHE A 77 -12.39 0.95 1.79
N SER A 78 -12.53 2.25 1.56
CA SER A 78 -13.66 3.03 2.06
C SER A 78 -14.97 2.57 1.44
N LEU A 79 -14.97 2.30 0.14
CA LEU A 79 -16.16 1.81 -0.57
C LEU A 79 -16.60 0.45 -0.04
N GLU A 80 -15.66 -0.47 0.15
CA GLU A 80 -15.96 -1.80 0.68
C GLU A 80 -16.51 -1.73 2.11
N THR A 81 -16.00 -0.79 2.92
CA THR A 81 -16.52 -0.55 4.27
C THR A 81 -17.98 -0.08 4.21
N VAL A 82 -18.29 0.87 3.31
CA VAL A 82 -19.67 1.35 3.12
C VAL A 82 -20.59 0.22 2.67
N GLU A 83 -20.13 -0.62 1.75
CA GLU A 83 -20.92 -1.77 1.29
C GLU A 83 -21.28 -2.72 2.44
N LEU A 84 -20.35 -2.96 3.36
CA LEU A 84 -20.61 -3.76 4.54
C LEU A 84 -21.65 -3.11 5.45
N ILE A 85 -21.57 -1.78 5.62
CA ILE A 85 -22.54 -1.01 6.41
C ILE A 85 -23.93 -1.10 5.76
N GLU A 86 -24.02 -0.96 4.46
CA GLU A 86 -25.28 -1.04 3.71
C GLU A 86 -25.92 -2.41 3.80
N LYS A 87 -25.13 -3.47 3.96
CA LYS A 87 -25.61 -4.83 4.19
C LYS A 87 -25.94 -5.10 5.66
N ASN A 88 -25.92 -4.08 6.51
CA ASN A 88 -26.15 -4.17 7.95
C ASN A 88 -25.13 -5.06 8.68
N GLN A 89 -23.93 -5.22 8.11
CA GLN A 89 -22.84 -5.99 8.71
C GLN A 89 -21.91 -5.07 9.47
N PHE A 90 -22.41 -4.43 10.53
CA PHE A 90 -21.67 -3.37 11.24
C PHE A 90 -20.44 -3.90 11.97
N ILE A 91 -20.53 -5.10 12.55
CA ILE A 91 -19.38 -5.70 13.24
C ILE A 91 -18.28 -6.01 12.24
N LEU A 92 -18.65 -6.60 11.11
CA LEU A 92 -17.68 -6.93 10.07
C LEU A 92 -17.08 -5.64 9.45
N ALA A 93 -17.89 -4.60 9.25
CA ALA A 93 -17.41 -3.31 8.77
C ALA A 93 -16.37 -2.70 9.73
N SER A 94 -16.66 -2.77 11.04
CA SER A 94 -15.74 -2.27 12.08
C SER A 94 -14.45 -3.08 12.12
N LEU A 95 -14.54 -4.40 12.09
CA LEU A 95 -13.36 -5.27 12.06
C LEU A 95 -12.52 -5.05 10.81
N TYR A 96 -13.17 -4.93 9.67
CA TYR A 96 -12.48 -4.68 8.39
C TYR A 96 -11.75 -3.33 8.41
N SER A 97 -12.44 -2.26 8.81
CA SER A 97 -11.86 -0.91 8.77
C SER A 97 -10.75 -0.74 9.80
N LEU A 98 -11.00 -1.10 11.05
CA LEU A 98 -9.99 -0.98 12.11
C LEU A 98 -8.84 -1.95 11.89
N GLY A 99 -9.15 -3.20 11.50
CA GLY A 99 -8.15 -4.20 11.20
C GLY A 99 -7.23 -3.78 10.06
N SER A 100 -7.79 -3.21 9.00
CA SER A 100 -7.00 -2.73 7.86
C SER A 100 -6.02 -1.63 8.28
N ILE A 101 -6.48 -0.68 9.09
CA ILE A 101 -5.63 0.42 9.57
C ILE A 101 -4.51 -0.12 10.44
N VAL A 102 -4.85 -0.94 11.43
CA VAL A 102 -3.86 -1.49 12.39
C VAL A 102 -2.83 -2.35 11.66
N LEU A 103 -3.30 -3.25 10.78
CA LEU A 103 -2.41 -4.15 10.06
C LEU A 103 -1.51 -3.40 9.08
N SER A 104 -2.00 -2.32 8.47
CA SER A 104 -1.16 -1.49 7.60
C SER A 104 -0.07 -0.78 8.38
N ILE A 105 -0.39 -0.24 9.56
CA ILE A 105 0.62 0.39 10.43
C ILE A 105 1.66 -0.64 10.86
N ILE A 106 1.23 -1.82 11.28
CA ILE A 106 2.13 -2.93 11.62
C ILE A 106 2.99 -3.29 10.40
N GLY A 107 2.41 -3.29 9.22
CA GLY A 107 3.11 -3.55 7.97
C GLY A 107 4.29 -2.61 7.75
N ILE A 108 4.14 -1.33 8.06
CA ILE A 108 5.23 -0.35 7.96
C ILE A 108 6.37 -0.74 8.90
N TYR A 109 6.06 -1.12 10.15
CA TYR A 109 7.09 -1.56 11.09
C TYR A 109 7.77 -2.86 10.66
N ILE A 110 7.03 -3.78 10.06
CA ILE A 110 7.62 -4.98 9.45
C ILE A 110 8.60 -4.58 8.35
N GLY A 111 8.24 -3.63 7.50
CA GLY A 111 9.11 -3.10 6.46
C GLY A 111 10.38 -2.48 7.04
N TYR A 112 10.24 -1.70 8.11
CA TYR A 112 11.38 -1.13 8.83
C TYR A 112 12.33 -2.23 9.32
N TYR A 113 11.77 -3.25 9.95
CA TYR A 113 12.56 -4.37 10.47
C TYR A 113 13.31 -5.09 9.36
N LEU A 114 12.62 -5.38 8.26
CA LEU A 114 13.24 -6.05 7.11
C LEU A 114 14.39 -5.21 6.54
N ALA A 115 14.21 -3.90 6.41
CA ALA A 115 15.26 -3.01 5.91
C ALA A 115 16.45 -2.95 6.88
N LYS A 116 16.18 -3.01 8.18
CA LYS A 116 17.22 -2.99 9.19
C LYS A 116 18.09 -4.24 9.17
N VAL A 117 17.50 -5.39 8.83
CA VAL A 117 18.21 -6.68 8.78
C VAL A 117 19.06 -6.79 7.52
N PHE A 118 18.64 -6.13 6.43
CA PHE A 118 19.39 -6.10 5.17
C PHE A 118 20.27 -4.85 5.10
#